data_5c292da4c264d16cdd007a11540299c5
#
_entry.id   5c292da4c264d16cdd007a11540299c5
#
_cell.length_a   1.000
_cell.length_b   1.000
_cell.length_c   1.000
_cell.angle_alpha   90.00
_cell.angle_beta   90.00
_cell.angle_gamma   90.00
#
_symmetry.space_group_name_H-M   'P 1'
#
loop_
_entity.id
_entity.type
_entity.pdbx_description
1 polymer ?
#
loop_
_entity_poly.entity_id
_entity_poly.type
_entity_poly.pdbx_seq_one_letter_code
_entity_poly.pdbx_strand_id
1 'polypeptide(L)'
;MELIIVGGTVLTMGQAGRIREGAVVVEDGRIVDVGRADELKAKYRRYERLTADKCVIMPGLVNAHQHISMGLLRGYADDYPLREWLEEHIWPLEAKMTGYDMYVGSLLTCAESLLGGATTVNTMYHYAHPDWNEARAIAEIGMRGVVGHVCFSWRKEEDRRALEGLVRRWHGAADGRVRVSVDPHAPYTVDPDYMVELRHLADELNERYGDEGRITFHIHVAETADEPEKIKEAFGVEVREGIFAYLDELGVLKPDVVAAHCVALTDKDIAIMAKRGVKAIHNPVSNMKLASGICPVVDLLGAGVVVGLGTDGPCSNNSADMFETMKFAALLQKVARMDPTALPAGAVVKMATLGGAKALCWNDIGVIEPGKKADIIVVDFRKPHLSPLYSEESHLVYAAKSSDVRTVLVDGRIVVEDGELKTMDLEKIMEMAEKAREDLLSRLGE
;
A
#
# COMPACT_ATOMS: atom_id res chain seq x y z
N MET A 1 19.53 9.59 -15.23
CA MET A 1 18.66 10.42 -16.12
C MET A 1 18.60 11.82 -15.52
N GLU A 2 18.83 12.85 -16.35
CA GLU A 2 18.73 14.25 -15.98
C GLU A 2 17.41 14.81 -16.51
N LEU A 3 16.42 15.02 -15.64
CA LEU A 3 15.05 15.41 -16.00
C LEU A 3 14.59 16.60 -15.19
N ILE A 4 13.86 17.54 -15.81
CA ILE A 4 13.13 18.58 -15.12
C ILE A 4 11.63 18.51 -15.48
N ILE A 5 10.77 18.35 -14.48
CA ILE A 5 9.31 18.38 -14.61
C ILE A 5 8.85 19.81 -14.35
N VAL A 6 8.18 20.45 -15.30
CA VAL A 6 7.92 21.91 -15.25
C VAL A 6 6.50 22.31 -15.59
N GLY A 7 5.99 23.36 -14.96
CA GLY A 7 4.80 24.10 -15.38
C GLY A 7 3.52 23.83 -14.58
N GLY A 8 3.53 22.89 -13.64
CA GLY A 8 2.38 22.57 -12.80
C GLY A 8 2.39 23.21 -11.42
N THR A 9 1.40 22.86 -10.61
CA THR A 9 1.46 23.08 -9.16
C THR A 9 2.18 21.90 -8.52
N VAL A 10 3.29 22.14 -7.81
CA VAL A 10 3.97 21.11 -7.03
C VAL A 10 3.38 21.06 -5.62
N LEU A 11 2.79 19.92 -5.25
CA LEU A 11 2.40 19.60 -3.88
C LEU A 11 3.49 18.74 -3.26
N THR A 12 4.35 19.35 -2.44
CA THR A 12 5.55 18.65 -1.94
C THR A 12 5.26 17.63 -0.84
N MET A 13 4.15 17.74 -0.14
CA MET A 13 3.82 17.03 1.11
C MET A 13 4.84 17.24 2.23
N GLY A 14 5.89 18.00 1.99
CA GLY A 14 6.98 18.37 2.91
C GLY A 14 6.92 19.85 3.35
N GLN A 15 8.07 20.37 3.77
CA GLN A 15 8.18 21.73 4.35
C GLN A 15 7.84 22.84 3.36
N ALA A 16 8.18 22.69 2.07
CA ALA A 16 7.92 23.70 1.05
C ALA A 16 6.42 23.83 0.70
N GLY A 17 5.60 22.88 1.11
CA GLY A 17 4.15 22.92 0.92
C GLY A 17 3.77 22.92 -0.56
N ARG A 18 3.10 23.99 -1.02
CA ARG A 18 2.62 24.16 -2.40
C ARG A 18 3.45 25.19 -3.15
N ILE A 19 3.91 24.82 -4.35
CA ILE A 19 4.66 25.72 -5.25
C ILE A 19 3.88 25.82 -6.57
N ARG A 20 3.28 26.99 -6.82
CA ARG A 20 2.59 27.28 -8.09
C ARG A 20 3.62 27.58 -9.18
N GLU A 21 3.30 27.20 -10.43
CA GLU A 21 4.25 27.30 -11.55
C GLU A 21 5.62 26.74 -11.14
N GLY A 22 5.55 25.56 -10.51
CA GLY A 22 6.69 24.91 -9.93
C GLY A 22 7.43 24.02 -10.92
N ALA A 23 8.59 23.55 -10.45
CA ALA A 23 9.34 22.51 -11.13
C ALA A 23 10.03 21.60 -10.11
N VAL A 24 10.29 20.36 -10.55
CA VAL A 24 11.05 19.35 -9.81
C VAL A 24 12.18 18.86 -10.71
N VAL A 25 13.40 18.87 -10.19
CA VAL A 25 14.59 18.40 -10.89
C VAL A 25 15.01 17.05 -10.37
N VAL A 26 15.20 16.10 -11.27
CA VAL A 26 15.56 14.71 -10.98
C VAL A 26 16.90 14.37 -11.62
N GLU A 27 17.80 13.77 -10.85
CA GLU A 27 19.10 13.28 -11.29
C GLU A 27 19.38 11.95 -10.57
N ASP A 28 19.78 10.94 -11.32
CA ASP A 28 20.16 9.61 -10.81
C ASP A 28 19.15 9.00 -9.82
N GLY A 29 17.86 9.11 -10.17
CA GLY A 29 16.76 8.54 -9.36
C GLY A 29 16.35 9.37 -8.15
N ARG A 30 17.01 10.55 -7.93
CA ARG A 30 16.72 11.41 -6.78
C ARG A 30 16.27 12.80 -7.21
N ILE A 31 15.49 13.41 -6.34
CA ILE A 31 15.14 14.83 -6.44
C ILE A 31 16.36 15.64 -5.99
N VAL A 32 16.88 16.51 -6.87
CA VAL A 32 18.04 17.35 -6.57
C VAL A 32 17.66 18.81 -6.31
N ASP A 33 16.52 19.26 -6.87
CA ASP A 33 16.04 20.63 -6.66
C ASP A 33 14.52 20.69 -6.81
N VAL A 34 13.88 21.63 -6.11
CA VAL A 34 12.45 21.92 -6.22
C VAL A 34 12.22 23.42 -6.00
N GLY A 35 11.45 24.06 -6.87
CA GLY A 35 11.24 25.51 -6.80
C GLY A 35 10.39 26.04 -7.94
N ARG A 36 10.55 27.33 -8.24
CA ARG A 36 9.84 27.98 -9.35
C ARG A 36 10.39 27.52 -10.69
N ALA A 37 9.49 27.29 -11.64
CA ALA A 37 9.84 26.76 -12.96
C ALA A 37 10.75 27.73 -13.78
N ASP A 38 10.57 29.03 -13.66
CA ASP A 38 11.39 30.02 -14.35
C ASP A 38 12.86 29.99 -13.89
N GLU A 39 13.09 29.90 -12.58
CA GLU A 39 14.43 29.83 -11.97
C GLU A 39 15.11 28.50 -12.32
N LEU A 40 14.41 27.37 -12.14
CA LEU A 40 14.98 26.05 -12.37
C LEU A 40 15.25 25.76 -13.86
N LYS A 41 14.39 26.23 -14.78
CA LYS A 41 14.63 26.16 -16.23
C LYS A 41 15.90 26.90 -16.64
N ALA A 42 16.20 28.03 -15.99
CA ALA A 42 17.41 28.79 -16.26
C ALA A 42 18.67 28.11 -15.72
N LYS A 43 18.59 27.46 -14.57
CA LYS A 43 19.67 26.70 -13.92
C LYS A 43 19.97 25.37 -14.61
N TYR A 44 18.96 24.61 -14.99
CA TYR A 44 19.05 23.25 -15.55
C TYR A 44 18.73 23.22 -17.06
N ARG A 45 19.37 24.06 -17.86
CA ARG A 45 19.07 24.26 -19.29
C ARG A 45 19.30 23.03 -20.17
N ARG A 46 20.16 22.11 -19.72
CA ARG A 46 20.56 20.90 -20.48
C ARG A 46 19.71 19.68 -20.19
N TYR A 47 18.90 19.73 -19.12
CA TYR A 47 18.07 18.61 -18.69
C TYR A 47 16.91 18.41 -19.64
N GLU A 48 16.54 17.17 -19.84
CA GLU A 48 15.31 16.79 -20.54
C GLU A 48 14.10 17.42 -19.85
N ARG A 49 13.08 17.80 -20.60
CA ARG A 49 11.93 18.54 -20.05
C ARG A 49 10.65 17.75 -20.22
N LEU A 50 10.02 17.44 -19.11
CA LEU A 50 8.65 16.95 -19.04
C LEU A 50 7.73 18.13 -18.68
N THR A 51 6.86 18.49 -19.63
CA THR A 51 5.92 19.60 -19.42
C THR A 51 4.69 19.15 -18.66
N ALA A 52 4.37 19.84 -17.55
CA ALA A 52 3.25 19.55 -16.67
C ALA A 52 2.27 20.75 -16.54
N ASP A 53 2.08 21.52 -17.61
CA ASP A 53 1.21 22.69 -17.61
C ASP A 53 -0.22 22.31 -17.21
N LYS A 54 -0.79 23.07 -16.24
CA LYS A 54 -2.11 22.79 -15.65
C LYS A 54 -2.25 21.39 -15.04
N CYS A 55 -1.15 20.79 -14.62
CA CYS A 55 -1.13 19.53 -13.87
C CYS A 55 -0.77 19.79 -12.40
N VAL A 56 -1.03 18.78 -11.59
CA VAL A 56 -0.47 18.68 -10.23
C VAL A 56 0.69 17.68 -10.26
N ILE A 57 1.84 18.12 -9.76
CA ILE A 57 3.03 17.29 -9.55
C ILE A 57 3.09 16.98 -8.06
N MET A 58 3.07 15.71 -7.69
CA MET A 58 3.03 15.29 -6.30
C MET A 58 3.82 13.99 -6.09
N PRO A 59 4.14 13.62 -4.83
CA PRO A 59 4.72 12.31 -4.56
C PRO A 59 3.82 11.21 -5.07
N GLY A 60 4.40 10.10 -5.51
CA GLY A 60 3.68 8.88 -5.83
C GLY A 60 2.84 8.40 -4.66
N LEU A 61 1.68 7.85 -4.96
CA LEU A 61 0.78 7.29 -3.95
C LEU A 61 1.40 6.00 -3.38
N VAL A 62 1.19 5.78 -2.10
CA VAL A 62 1.66 4.59 -1.36
C VAL A 62 0.45 3.79 -0.92
N ASN A 63 0.24 2.64 -1.55
CA ASN A 63 -0.73 1.65 -1.14
C ASN A 63 -0.12 0.77 -0.04
N ALA A 64 -0.44 1.10 1.21
CA ALA A 64 0.28 0.54 2.36
C ALA A 64 -0.26 -0.80 2.86
N HIS A 65 -1.30 -1.35 2.22
CA HIS A 65 -1.81 -2.72 2.44
C HIS A 65 -2.56 -3.22 1.21
N GLN A 66 -2.11 -4.36 0.67
CA GLN A 66 -2.71 -5.01 -0.48
C GLN A 66 -2.39 -6.51 -0.51
N HIS A 67 -3.10 -7.25 -1.39
CA HIS A 67 -2.84 -8.64 -1.78
C HIS A 67 -2.77 -8.70 -3.31
N ILE A 68 -1.63 -8.29 -3.89
CA ILE A 68 -1.52 -8.05 -5.34
C ILE A 68 -1.76 -9.29 -6.20
N SER A 69 -1.44 -10.49 -5.69
CA SER A 69 -1.70 -11.76 -6.38
C SER A 69 -3.18 -12.02 -6.62
N MET A 70 -4.06 -11.47 -5.75
CA MET A 70 -5.51 -11.61 -5.85
C MET A 70 -6.13 -10.84 -7.04
N GLY A 71 -5.33 -10.22 -7.89
CA GLY A 71 -5.81 -9.64 -9.15
C GLY A 71 -6.56 -10.63 -10.04
N LEU A 72 -6.18 -11.91 -10.00
CA LEU A 72 -6.89 -12.98 -10.72
C LEU A 72 -8.25 -13.36 -10.10
N LEU A 73 -8.49 -13.00 -8.84
CA LEU A 73 -9.69 -13.37 -8.08
C LEU A 73 -10.75 -12.26 -8.04
N ARG A 74 -10.48 -11.15 -8.71
CA ARG A 74 -11.38 -10.00 -8.77
C ARG A 74 -12.77 -10.39 -9.30
N GLY A 75 -13.82 -10.16 -8.49
CA GLY A 75 -15.20 -10.45 -8.87
C GLY A 75 -15.56 -11.93 -8.88
N TYR A 76 -14.68 -12.82 -8.37
CA TYR A 76 -14.99 -14.25 -8.27
C TYR A 76 -16.06 -14.55 -7.23
N ALA A 77 -16.03 -13.87 -6.09
CA ALA A 77 -17.00 -14.02 -5.03
C ALA A 77 -17.27 -12.67 -4.35
N ASP A 78 -18.49 -12.17 -4.52
CA ASP A 78 -18.94 -10.90 -3.94
C ASP A 78 -20.21 -11.14 -3.08
N ASP A 79 -20.47 -10.20 -2.14
CA ASP A 79 -21.71 -10.17 -1.34
C ASP A 79 -21.87 -11.33 -0.34
N TYR A 80 -20.76 -11.82 0.21
CA TYR A 80 -20.74 -12.84 1.28
C TYR A 80 -20.20 -12.26 2.59
N PRO A 81 -20.64 -12.78 3.77
CA PRO A 81 -19.99 -12.49 5.05
C PRO A 81 -18.51 -12.93 5.03
N LEU A 82 -17.63 -12.20 5.72
CA LEU A 82 -16.17 -12.41 5.68
C LEU A 82 -15.75 -13.86 5.88
N ARG A 83 -16.33 -14.57 6.87
CA ARG A 83 -15.97 -15.96 7.17
C ARG A 83 -16.33 -16.91 6.03
N GLU A 84 -17.59 -16.85 5.55
CA GLU A 84 -18.09 -17.65 4.42
C GLU A 84 -17.29 -17.33 3.15
N TRP A 85 -17.03 -16.02 2.90
CA TRP A 85 -16.24 -15.55 1.78
C TRP A 85 -14.83 -16.17 1.78
N LEU A 86 -14.13 -16.20 2.94
CA LEU A 86 -12.81 -16.80 3.06
C LEU A 86 -12.85 -18.33 2.95
N GLU A 87 -13.66 -19.00 3.79
CA GLU A 87 -13.61 -20.45 3.99
C GLU A 87 -14.24 -21.23 2.81
N GLU A 88 -15.31 -20.71 2.19
CA GLU A 88 -16.07 -21.42 1.16
C GLU A 88 -15.71 -21.00 -0.27
N HIS A 89 -15.19 -19.77 -0.47
CA HIS A 89 -14.91 -19.27 -1.80
C HIS A 89 -13.42 -19.00 -2.05
N ILE A 90 -12.77 -18.18 -1.23
CA ILE A 90 -11.42 -17.69 -1.53
C ILE A 90 -10.34 -18.74 -1.26
N TRP A 91 -10.27 -19.30 -0.05
CA TRP A 91 -9.25 -20.29 0.29
C TRP A 91 -9.25 -21.55 -0.57
N PRO A 92 -10.42 -22.14 -0.96
CA PRO A 92 -10.44 -23.26 -1.90
C PRO A 92 -9.83 -22.92 -3.26
N LEU A 93 -10.08 -21.70 -3.77
CA LEU A 93 -9.52 -21.23 -5.04
C LEU A 93 -8.02 -20.93 -4.91
N GLU A 94 -7.60 -20.24 -3.85
CA GLU A 94 -6.19 -19.94 -3.56
C GLU A 94 -5.35 -21.22 -3.42
N ALA A 95 -5.89 -22.26 -2.82
CA ALA A 95 -5.23 -23.57 -2.70
C ALA A 95 -4.90 -24.23 -4.07
N LYS A 96 -5.53 -23.77 -5.15
CA LYS A 96 -5.26 -24.21 -6.53
C LYS A 96 -4.32 -23.28 -7.30
N MET A 97 -4.01 -22.10 -6.76
CA MET A 97 -3.09 -21.17 -7.39
C MET A 97 -1.64 -21.69 -7.37
N THR A 98 -0.97 -21.54 -8.49
CA THR A 98 0.46 -21.80 -8.63
C THR A 98 1.26 -20.51 -8.41
N GLY A 99 2.58 -20.63 -8.26
CA GLY A 99 3.44 -19.44 -8.24
C GLY A 99 3.31 -18.58 -9.51
N TYR A 100 3.06 -19.21 -10.68
CA TYR A 100 2.84 -18.47 -11.93
C TYR A 100 1.53 -17.66 -11.90
N ASP A 101 0.45 -18.22 -11.35
CA ASP A 101 -0.82 -17.50 -11.19
C ASP A 101 -0.64 -16.28 -10.27
N MET A 102 0.09 -16.45 -9.16
CA MET A 102 0.43 -15.36 -8.24
C MET A 102 1.24 -14.26 -8.93
N TYR A 103 2.23 -14.63 -9.73
CA TYR A 103 3.03 -13.69 -10.51
C TYR A 103 2.18 -12.90 -11.52
N VAL A 104 1.31 -13.59 -12.27
CA VAL A 104 0.45 -12.95 -13.28
C VAL A 104 -0.58 -12.03 -12.62
N GLY A 105 -1.25 -12.49 -11.55
CA GLY A 105 -2.16 -11.66 -10.76
C GLY A 105 -1.49 -10.41 -10.20
N SER A 106 -0.24 -10.58 -9.76
CA SER A 106 0.58 -9.46 -9.26
C SER A 106 0.93 -8.47 -10.36
N LEU A 107 1.31 -8.93 -11.56
CA LEU A 107 1.57 -8.05 -12.70
C LEU A 107 0.33 -7.23 -13.06
N LEU A 108 -0.84 -7.87 -13.11
CA LEU A 108 -2.11 -7.20 -13.43
C LEU A 108 -2.43 -6.11 -12.41
N THR A 109 -2.33 -6.41 -11.12
CA THR A 109 -2.62 -5.45 -10.04
C THR A 109 -1.57 -4.33 -9.97
N CYS A 110 -0.28 -4.65 -10.18
CA CYS A 110 0.77 -3.63 -10.24
C CYS A 110 0.60 -2.69 -11.44
N ALA A 111 0.19 -3.21 -12.62
CA ALA A 111 -0.09 -2.39 -13.78
C ALA A 111 -1.24 -1.41 -13.51
N GLU A 112 -2.36 -1.87 -12.94
CA GLU A 112 -3.47 -1.01 -12.52
C GLU A 112 -3.02 0.05 -11.51
N SER A 113 -2.26 -0.37 -10.48
CA SER A 113 -1.74 0.52 -9.44
C SER A 113 -0.83 1.61 -10.03
N LEU A 114 0.10 1.27 -10.92
CA LEU A 114 0.99 2.24 -11.58
C LEU A 114 0.21 3.20 -12.47
N LEU A 115 -0.72 2.71 -13.27
CA LEU A 115 -1.59 3.56 -14.11
C LEU A 115 -2.43 4.51 -13.26
N GLY A 116 -2.80 4.08 -12.04
CA GLY A 116 -3.50 4.88 -11.03
C GLY A 116 -2.58 5.75 -10.15
N GLY A 117 -1.27 5.78 -10.40
CA GLY A 117 -0.33 6.66 -9.68
C GLY A 117 0.20 6.12 -8.36
N ALA A 118 -0.09 4.87 -7.99
CA ALA A 118 0.56 4.23 -6.87
C ALA A 118 1.95 3.75 -7.29
N THR A 119 2.99 4.35 -6.72
CA THR A 119 4.40 4.01 -7.00
C THR A 119 4.95 2.93 -6.07
N THR A 120 4.30 2.77 -4.91
CA THR A 120 4.72 1.85 -3.86
C THR A 120 3.54 1.03 -3.37
N VAL A 121 3.74 -0.28 -3.19
CA VAL A 121 2.77 -1.21 -2.63
C VAL A 121 3.37 -1.95 -1.43
N ASN A 122 2.53 -2.25 -0.42
CA ASN A 122 2.85 -3.21 0.64
C ASN A 122 1.89 -4.38 0.51
N THR A 123 2.42 -5.56 0.20
CA THR A 123 1.61 -6.74 -0.10
C THR A 123 1.93 -7.89 0.83
N MET A 124 0.88 -8.60 1.23
CA MET A 124 0.92 -9.80 2.07
C MET A 124 0.33 -10.96 1.29
N TYR A 125 1.12 -11.98 0.97
CA TYR A 125 0.60 -13.17 0.27
C TYR A 125 1.53 -14.39 0.44
N HIS A 126 1.27 -15.46 -0.30
CA HIS A 126 2.10 -16.66 -0.25
C HIS A 126 3.33 -16.54 -1.15
N TYR A 127 4.52 -16.76 -0.60
CA TYR A 127 5.75 -16.95 -1.38
C TYR A 127 5.83 -18.42 -1.84
N ALA A 128 5.03 -18.75 -2.86
CA ALA A 128 4.82 -20.12 -3.30
C ALA A 128 5.98 -20.68 -4.13
N HIS A 129 6.69 -19.82 -4.86
CA HIS A 129 7.75 -20.25 -5.78
C HIS A 129 8.86 -19.20 -5.87
N PRO A 130 10.16 -19.58 -5.82
CA PRO A 130 11.26 -18.64 -5.85
C PRO A 130 11.36 -17.83 -7.15
N ASP A 131 10.90 -18.38 -8.27
CA ASP A 131 11.00 -17.75 -9.60
C ASP A 131 9.69 -17.08 -10.06
N TRP A 132 8.56 -17.42 -9.46
CA TRP A 132 7.23 -16.88 -9.79
C TRP A 132 6.54 -16.39 -8.54
N ASN A 133 6.57 -15.11 -8.29
CA ASN A 133 6.05 -14.51 -7.07
C ASN A 133 5.84 -12.99 -7.21
N GLU A 134 5.24 -12.38 -6.19
CA GLU A 134 4.95 -10.95 -6.11
C GLU A 134 6.21 -10.07 -6.22
N ALA A 135 7.30 -10.43 -5.53
CA ALA A 135 8.54 -9.65 -5.54
C ALA A 135 9.13 -9.54 -6.94
N ARG A 136 9.06 -10.63 -7.74
CA ARG A 136 9.46 -10.63 -9.13
C ARG A 136 8.59 -9.70 -9.98
N ALA A 137 7.27 -9.77 -9.82
CA ALA A 137 6.35 -8.93 -10.57
C ALA A 137 6.62 -7.44 -10.30
N ILE A 138 6.77 -7.05 -9.02
CA ILE A 138 7.11 -5.69 -8.60
C ILE A 138 8.44 -5.22 -9.22
N ALA A 139 9.47 -6.08 -9.17
CA ALA A 139 10.80 -5.76 -9.70
C ALA A 139 10.77 -5.55 -11.22
N GLU A 140 10.12 -6.45 -11.97
CA GLU A 140 10.08 -6.44 -13.43
C GLU A 140 9.22 -5.31 -13.99
N ILE A 141 8.06 -5.03 -13.39
CA ILE A 141 7.19 -3.92 -13.84
C ILE A 141 7.75 -2.54 -13.48
N GLY A 142 8.79 -2.49 -12.65
CA GLY A 142 9.44 -1.24 -12.27
C GLY A 142 8.81 -0.51 -11.08
N MET A 143 7.94 -1.16 -10.32
CA MET A 143 7.31 -0.62 -9.12
C MET A 143 8.24 -0.72 -7.90
N ARG A 144 7.93 0.00 -6.82
CA ARG A 144 8.51 -0.17 -5.49
C ARG A 144 7.57 -1.01 -4.63
N GLY A 145 8.10 -1.86 -3.73
CA GLY A 145 7.22 -2.63 -2.88
C GLY A 145 7.86 -3.21 -1.63
N VAL A 146 7.02 -3.43 -0.62
CA VAL A 146 7.30 -4.31 0.51
C VAL A 146 6.52 -5.60 0.26
N VAL A 147 7.18 -6.73 0.35
CA VAL A 147 6.60 -8.06 0.06
C VAL A 147 6.73 -8.92 1.29
N GLY A 148 5.61 -9.43 1.80
CA GLY A 148 5.58 -10.33 2.92
C GLY A 148 5.12 -11.73 2.55
N HIS A 149 5.65 -12.73 3.25
CA HIS A 149 5.08 -14.08 3.24
C HIS A 149 4.13 -14.22 4.41
N VAL A 150 2.87 -14.57 4.11
CA VAL A 150 1.85 -14.76 5.13
C VAL A 150 2.11 -16.02 5.96
N CYS A 151 2.11 -15.89 7.29
CA CYS A 151 2.41 -16.95 8.23
C CYS A 151 1.15 -17.39 9.00
N PHE A 152 0.99 -18.72 9.14
CA PHE A 152 -0.11 -19.37 9.85
C PHE A 152 0.40 -20.42 10.84
N SER A 153 -0.30 -20.62 11.95
CA SER A 153 0.10 -21.60 13.00
C SER A 153 0.22 -23.05 12.52
N TRP A 154 -0.55 -23.43 11.51
CA TRP A 154 -0.53 -24.79 10.96
C TRP A 154 0.55 -25.03 9.90
N ARG A 155 1.37 -24.03 9.58
CA ARG A 155 2.42 -24.09 8.54
C ARG A 155 3.79 -23.57 9.01
N LYS A 156 4.05 -23.48 10.31
CA LYS A 156 5.22 -22.80 10.93
C LYS A 156 6.56 -23.07 10.21
N GLU A 157 6.90 -24.34 10.00
CA GLU A 157 8.17 -24.73 9.38
C GLU A 157 8.25 -24.38 7.87
N GLU A 158 7.13 -24.46 7.18
CA GLU A 158 7.04 -24.11 5.77
C GLU A 158 7.15 -22.59 5.60
N ASP A 159 6.39 -21.85 6.39
CA ASP A 159 6.34 -20.40 6.36
C ASP A 159 7.69 -19.78 6.76
N ARG A 160 8.37 -20.34 7.77
CA ARG A 160 9.72 -19.91 8.14
C ARG A 160 10.70 -20.06 6.97
N ARG A 161 10.71 -21.22 6.31
CA ARG A 161 11.59 -21.47 5.15
C ARG A 161 11.29 -20.55 3.98
N ALA A 162 9.99 -20.32 3.69
CA ALA A 162 9.56 -19.42 2.64
C ALA A 162 10.01 -17.98 2.92
N LEU A 163 9.79 -17.49 4.14
CA LEU A 163 10.19 -16.16 4.57
C LEU A 163 11.71 -15.95 4.53
N GLU A 164 12.50 -16.89 5.04
CA GLU A 164 13.98 -16.82 4.96
C GLU A 164 14.47 -16.81 3.50
N GLY A 165 13.82 -17.58 2.62
CA GLY A 165 14.08 -17.59 1.18
C GLY A 165 13.74 -16.26 0.50
N LEU A 166 12.59 -15.68 0.88
CA LEU A 166 12.12 -14.39 0.38
C LEU A 166 13.10 -13.27 0.76
N VAL A 167 13.47 -13.19 2.05
CA VAL A 167 14.40 -12.16 2.55
C VAL A 167 15.75 -12.26 1.85
N ARG A 168 16.34 -13.47 1.80
CA ARG A 168 17.66 -13.69 1.20
C ARG A 168 17.73 -13.28 -0.26
N ARG A 169 16.64 -13.45 -1.01
CA ARG A 169 16.63 -13.20 -2.46
C ARG A 169 16.15 -11.80 -2.83
N TRP A 170 15.23 -11.24 -2.06
CA TRP A 170 14.51 -10.06 -2.49
C TRP A 170 14.66 -8.83 -1.62
N HIS A 171 15.09 -8.95 -0.35
CA HIS A 171 15.31 -7.76 0.47
C HIS A 171 16.49 -6.95 -0.08
N GLY A 172 16.26 -5.67 -0.38
CA GLY A 172 17.23 -4.81 -1.06
C GLY A 172 17.35 -5.00 -2.59
N ALA A 173 16.63 -5.97 -3.16
CA ALA A 173 16.69 -6.23 -4.61
C ALA A 173 16.10 -5.10 -5.47
N ALA A 174 16.29 -5.21 -6.80
CA ALA A 174 15.80 -4.25 -7.80
C ALA A 174 16.26 -2.80 -7.50
N ASP A 175 17.55 -2.60 -7.27
CA ASP A 175 18.16 -1.31 -6.92
C ASP A 175 17.58 -0.71 -5.60
N GLY A 176 17.23 -1.57 -4.63
CA GLY A 176 16.64 -1.19 -3.34
C GLY A 176 15.13 -0.87 -3.41
N ARG A 177 14.45 -1.19 -4.53
CA ARG A 177 13.01 -0.96 -4.68
C ARG A 177 12.16 -2.04 -4.02
N VAL A 178 12.70 -3.23 -3.77
CA VAL A 178 12.00 -4.32 -3.10
C VAL A 178 12.52 -4.46 -1.68
N ARG A 179 11.62 -4.44 -0.70
CA ARG A 179 11.85 -4.77 0.70
C ARG A 179 10.95 -5.91 1.12
N VAL A 180 11.23 -6.50 2.29
CA VAL A 180 10.46 -7.63 2.80
C VAL A 180 9.88 -7.29 4.17
N SER A 181 8.73 -7.89 4.49
CA SER A 181 8.11 -7.88 5.82
C SER A 181 7.91 -9.28 6.36
N VAL A 182 7.74 -9.39 7.67
CA VAL A 182 7.31 -10.60 8.39
C VAL A 182 5.82 -10.45 8.66
N ASP A 183 5.01 -11.34 8.12
CA ASP A 183 3.57 -11.17 8.01
C ASP A 183 2.79 -12.27 8.74
N PRO A 184 2.63 -12.23 10.08
CA PRO A 184 1.61 -13.04 10.72
C PRO A 184 0.23 -12.64 10.16
N HIS A 185 -0.57 -13.63 9.73
CA HIS A 185 -1.84 -13.33 9.07
C HIS A 185 -2.75 -12.46 9.96
N ALA A 186 -3.14 -12.99 11.11
CA ALA A 186 -4.01 -12.30 12.06
C ALA A 186 -3.89 -12.93 13.46
N PRO A 187 -4.28 -12.25 14.56
CA PRO A 187 -4.20 -12.78 15.91
C PRO A 187 -5.05 -14.04 16.15
N TYR A 188 -6.06 -14.31 15.31
CA TYR A 188 -6.91 -15.49 15.40
C TYR A 188 -6.47 -16.67 14.52
N THR A 189 -5.41 -16.51 13.73
CA THR A 189 -4.83 -17.57 12.87
C THR A 189 -3.37 -17.89 13.22
N VAL A 190 -2.77 -17.07 14.08
CA VAL A 190 -1.40 -17.23 14.57
C VAL A 190 -1.43 -17.31 16.07
N ASP A 191 -1.06 -18.48 16.63
CA ASP A 191 -1.05 -18.71 18.08
C ASP A 191 -0.07 -17.80 18.81
N PRO A 192 -0.26 -17.54 20.12
CA PRO A 192 0.54 -16.61 20.90
C PRO A 192 2.04 -16.88 20.85
N ASP A 193 2.44 -18.14 20.97
CA ASP A 193 3.86 -18.52 20.98
C ASP A 193 4.50 -18.28 19.62
N TYR A 194 3.81 -18.64 18.54
CA TYR A 194 4.29 -18.40 17.18
C TYR A 194 4.32 -16.91 16.84
N MET A 195 3.37 -16.12 17.32
CA MET A 195 3.38 -14.66 17.19
C MET A 195 4.65 -14.05 17.78
N VAL A 196 5.07 -14.51 18.96
CA VAL A 196 6.31 -14.09 19.61
C VAL A 196 7.54 -14.60 18.85
N GLU A 197 7.53 -15.84 18.34
CA GLU A 197 8.62 -16.37 17.51
C GLU A 197 8.80 -15.55 16.24
N LEU A 198 7.71 -15.17 15.55
CA LEU A 198 7.77 -14.32 14.35
C LEU A 198 8.29 -12.91 14.66
N ARG A 199 7.96 -12.36 15.85
CA ARG A 199 8.53 -11.09 16.31
C ARG A 199 10.03 -11.18 16.52
N HIS A 200 10.51 -12.25 17.16
CA HIS A 200 11.94 -12.47 17.32
C HIS A 200 12.64 -12.66 15.98
N LEU A 201 12.03 -13.43 15.07
CA LEU A 201 12.57 -13.61 13.72
C LEU A 201 12.68 -12.26 12.97
N ALA A 202 11.67 -11.39 13.06
CA ALA A 202 11.75 -10.07 12.45
C ALA A 202 12.88 -9.22 13.06
N ASP A 203 13.14 -9.33 14.37
CA ASP A 203 14.26 -8.66 15.02
C ASP A 203 15.62 -9.19 14.52
N GLU A 204 15.80 -10.51 14.48
CA GLU A 204 17.02 -11.17 13.95
C GLU A 204 17.28 -10.80 12.48
N LEU A 205 16.21 -10.77 11.65
CA LEU A 205 16.33 -10.39 10.26
C LEU A 205 16.71 -8.90 10.11
N ASN A 206 16.18 -8.03 10.97
CA ASN A 206 16.57 -6.62 11.00
C ASN A 206 18.01 -6.40 11.47
N GLU A 207 18.52 -7.20 12.41
CA GLU A 207 19.92 -7.16 12.81
C GLU A 207 20.86 -7.58 11.67
N ARG A 208 20.41 -8.50 10.81
CA ARG A 208 21.22 -9.05 9.71
C ARG A 208 21.13 -8.28 8.41
N TYR A 209 19.95 -7.76 8.08
CA TYR A 209 19.63 -7.19 6.77
C TYR A 209 19.08 -5.75 6.83
N GLY A 210 18.93 -5.16 8.02
CA GLY A 210 18.27 -3.86 8.20
C GLY A 210 19.01 -2.68 7.57
N ASP A 211 20.26 -2.82 7.17
CA ASP A 211 21.02 -1.80 6.43
C ASP A 211 20.45 -1.53 5.04
N GLU A 212 19.79 -2.53 4.43
CA GLU A 212 19.12 -2.42 3.13
C GLU A 212 17.69 -1.84 3.24
N GLY A 213 17.26 -1.56 4.46
CA GLY A 213 15.96 -1.00 4.82
C GLY A 213 15.29 -1.78 5.94
N ARG A 214 14.30 -1.16 6.59
CA ARG A 214 13.59 -1.81 7.69
C ARG A 214 12.72 -2.97 7.18
N ILE A 215 12.88 -4.16 7.75
CA ILE A 215 11.94 -5.29 7.63
C ILE A 215 10.80 -5.00 8.62
N THR A 216 9.61 -4.76 8.12
CA THR A 216 8.43 -4.44 8.92
C THR A 216 7.72 -5.71 9.41
N PHE A 217 6.85 -5.55 10.41
CA PHE A 217 5.99 -6.61 10.93
C PHE A 217 4.54 -6.24 10.57
N HIS A 218 3.98 -6.91 9.56
CA HIS A 218 2.71 -6.54 8.95
C HIS A 218 1.63 -7.57 9.30
N ILE A 219 0.46 -7.12 9.76
CA ILE A 219 -0.57 -7.98 10.33
C ILE A 219 -1.97 -7.38 10.14
N HIS A 220 -2.99 -8.22 9.88
CA HIS A 220 -4.39 -7.84 10.01
C HIS A 220 -4.79 -7.83 11.49
N VAL A 221 -5.35 -6.73 11.96
CA VAL A 221 -5.68 -6.56 13.39
C VAL A 221 -6.96 -5.76 13.56
N ALA A 222 -7.81 -6.26 14.43
CA ALA A 222 -9.06 -5.60 14.82
C ALA A 222 -9.91 -5.24 13.58
N GLU A 223 -9.96 -6.13 12.61
CA GLU A 223 -10.73 -5.95 11.39
C GLU A 223 -12.23 -6.04 11.68
N THR A 224 -12.64 -7.00 12.52
CA THR A 224 -14.03 -7.22 12.89
C THR A 224 -14.19 -7.24 14.41
N ALA A 225 -15.38 -6.89 14.89
CA ALA A 225 -15.67 -6.81 16.33
C ALA A 225 -15.64 -8.17 17.05
N ASP A 226 -15.79 -9.27 16.32
CA ASP A 226 -15.78 -10.65 16.82
C ASP A 226 -14.38 -11.29 16.85
N GLU A 227 -13.32 -10.53 16.54
CA GLU A 227 -11.94 -11.04 16.56
C GLU A 227 -11.50 -11.56 17.95
N PRO A 228 -11.88 -10.95 19.09
CA PRO A 228 -11.62 -11.52 20.42
C PRO A 228 -12.23 -12.92 20.62
N GLU A 229 -13.44 -13.14 20.14
CA GLU A 229 -14.13 -14.43 20.19
C GLU A 229 -13.41 -15.46 19.33
N LYS A 230 -12.98 -15.09 18.13
CA LYS A 230 -12.20 -15.96 17.22
C LYS A 230 -10.88 -16.38 17.84
N ILE A 231 -10.16 -15.48 18.53
CA ILE A 231 -8.93 -15.80 19.27
C ILE A 231 -9.21 -16.81 20.39
N LYS A 232 -10.30 -16.60 21.12
CA LYS A 232 -10.72 -17.53 22.20
C LYS A 232 -11.09 -18.90 21.65
N GLU A 233 -11.83 -18.97 20.55
CA GLU A 233 -12.20 -20.24 19.89
C GLU A 233 -10.97 -20.98 19.38
N ALA A 234 -10.01 -20.27 18.76
CA ALA A 234 -8.84 -20.88 18.14
C ALA A 234 -7.79 -21.32 19.18
N PHE A 235 -7.55 -20.54 20.24
CA PHE A 235 -6.39 -20.71 21.14
C PHE A 235 -6.75 -20.75 22.63
N GLY A 236 -8.03 -20.60 23.01
CA GLY A 236 -8.45 -20.56 24.41
C GLY A 236 -8.03 -19.30 25.18
N VAL A 237 -7.60 -18.24 24.48
CA VAL A 237 -7.13 -16.98 25.06
C VAL A 237 -8.28 -15.98 25.17
N GLU A 238 -8.47 -15.40 26.38
CA GLU A 238 -9.45 -14.35 26.58
C GLU A 238 -8.82 -12.96 26.37
N VAL A 239 -9.29 -12.25 25.33
CA VAL A 239 -8.94 -10.85 25.08
C VAL A 239 -9.95 -9.94 25.77
N ARG A 240 -9.55 -9.23 26.84
CA ARG A 240 -10.50 -8.47 27.71
C ARG A 240 -10.47 -6.96 27.48
N GLU A 241 -9.34 -6.40 27.11
CA GLU A 241 -9.11 -4.95 27.14
C GLU A 241 -8.81 -4.35 25.74
N GLY A 242 -8.95 -5.17 24.69
CA GLY A 242 -8.67 -4.85 23.30
C GLY A 242 -7.57 -5.69 22.70
N ILE A 243 -7.55 -5.76 21.37
CA ILE A 243 -6.60 -6.62 20.64
C ILE A 243 -5.16 -6.10 20.78
N PHE A 244 -4.96 -4.78 20.72
CA PHE A 244 -3.60 -4.21 20.89
C PHE A 244 -3.12 -4.33 22.34
N ALA A 245 -4.00 -4.34 23.34
CA ALA A 245 -3.63 -4.64 24.72
C ALA A 245 -3.08 -6.09 24.84
N TYR A 246 -3.75 -7.05 24.20
CA TYR A 246 -3.31 -8.43 24.13
C TYR A 246 -1.95 -8.56 23.40
N LEU A 247 -1.77 -7.94 22.24
CA LEU A 247 -0.51 -7.96 21.50
C LEU A 247 0.63 -7.25 22.25
N ASP A 248 0.31 -6.24 23.07
CA ASP A 248 1.29 -5.55 23.93
C ASP A 248 1.77 -6.47 25.07
N GLU A 249 0.87 -7.26 25.67
CA GLU A 249 1.20 -8.27 26.67
C GLU A 249 2.12 -9.36 26.10
N LEU A 250 1.94 -9.76 24.83
CA LEU A 250 2.85 -10.66 24.12
C LEU A 250 4.21 -10.03 23.80
N GLY A 251 4.36 -8.71 23.92
CA GLY A 251 5.60 -7.99 23.64
C GLY A 251 5.92 -7.84 22.13
N VAL A 252 4.95 -8.02 21.26
CA VAL A 252 5.18 -7.99 19.79
C VAL A 252 5.07 -6.58 19.20
N LEU A 253 4.48 -5.62 19.92
CA LEU A 253 4.27 -4.26 19.43
C LEU A 253 5.55 -3.41 19.48
N LYS A 254 6.03 -3.00 18.30
CA LYS A 254 7.21 -2.13 18.11
C LYS A 254 6.93 -1.09 17.02
N PRO A 255 7.83 -0.07 16.86
CA PRO A 255 7.65 0.96 15.84
C PRO A 255 7.71 0.49 14.38
N ASP A 256 7.95 -0.76 14.11
CA ASP A 256 7.92 -1.37 12.77
C ASP A 256 6.65 -2.21 12.50
N VAL A 257 5.70 -2.21 13.43
CA VAL A 257 4.41 -2.88 13.24
C VAL A 257 3.51 -2.05 12.33
N VAL A 258 3.03 -2.69 11.27
CA VAL A 258 2.07 -2.18 10.28
C VAL A 258 0.78 -2.95 10.45
N ALA A 259 -0.23 -2.32 11.05
CA ALA A 259 -1.50 -2.95 11.40
C ALA A 259 -2.57 -2.58 10.36
N ALA A 260 -3.02 -3.54 9.58
CA ALA A 260 -4.09 -3.35 8.60
C ALA A 260 -5.47 -3.37 9.26
N HIS A 261 -6.41 -2.64 8.68
CA HIS A 261 -7.81 -2.45 9.06
C HIS A 261 -8.02 -1.57 10.29
N CYS A 262 -7.66 -1.99 11.50
CA CYS A 262 -7.81 -1.20 12.74
C CYS A 262 -9.24 -0.64 12.94
N VAL A 263 -10.26 -1.46 12.71
CA VAL A 263 -11.67 -1.06 12.76
C VAL A 263 -12.22 -1.12 14.20
N ALA A 264 -12.10 -2.28 14.83
CA ALA A 264 -12.69 -2.55 16.14
C ALA A 264 -11.73 -2.21 17.30
N LEU A 265 -11.38 -0.94 17.42
CA LEU A 265 -10.44 -0.44 18.43
C LEU A 265 -11.16 0.10 19.66
N THR A 266 -10.58 -0.16 20.85
CA THR A 266 -10.91 0.54 22.09
C THR A 266 -10.02 1.78 22.24
N ASP A 267 -10.42 2.72 23.12
CA ASP A 267 -9.57 3.87 23.47
C ASP A 267 -8.19 3.44 24.04
N LYS A 268 -8.17 2.28 24.74
CA LYS A 268 -6.94 1.69 25.26
C LYS A 268 -6.04 1.20 24.13
N ASP A 269 -6.60 0.57 23.09
CA ASP A 269 -5.84 0.14 21.91
C ASP A 269 -5.18 1.34 21.23
N ILE A 270 -5.92 2.42 21.00
CA ILE A 270 -5.39 3.65 20.38
C ILE A 270 -4.23 4.23 21.21
N ALA A 271 -4.38 4.28 22.53
CA ALA A 271 -3.32 4.76 23.43
C ALA A 271 -2.07 3.87 23.39
N ILE A 272 -2.22 2.55 23.30
CA ILE A 272 -1.12 1.59 23.18
C ILE A 272 -0.44 1.75 21.82
N MET A 273 -1.20 1.83 20.72
CA MET A 273 -0.65 2.06 19.38
C MET A 273 0.21 3.32 19.32
N ALA A 274 -0.28 4.43 19.87
CA ALA A 274 0.46 5.68 19.97
C ALA A 274 1.76 5.53 20.79
N LYS A 275 1.66 4.92 21.97
CA LYS A 275 2.80 4.67 22.87
C LYS A 275 3.87 3.78 22.26
N ARG A 276 3.48 2.72 21.54
CA ARG A 276 4.38 1.73 20.92
C ARG A 276 4.86 2.16 19.53
N GLY A 277 4.28 3.23 18.95
CA GLY A 277 4.61 3.71 17.62
C GLY A 277 4.10 2.80 16.50
N VAL A 278 3.08 2.00 16.76
CA VAL A 278 2.39 1.16 15.76
C VAL A 278 1.76 2.05 14.69
N LYS A 279 1.77 1.60 13.43
CA LYS A 279 1.14 2.29 12.30
C LYS A 279 -0.15 1.61 11.93
N ALA A 280 -1.18 2.40 11.66
CA ALA A 280 -2.47 1.92 11.18
C ALA A 280 -2.59 2.09 9.67
N ILE A 281 -3.14 1.09 8.99
CA ILE A 281 -3.51 1.19 7.57
C ILE A 281 -5.02 1.10 7.46
N HIS A 282 -5.61 2.18 6.96
CA HIS A 282 -7.05 2.27 6.75
C HIS A 282 -7.43 1.77 5.35
N ASN A 283 -8.28 0.75 5.30
CA ASN A 283 -8.77 0.10 4.08
C ASN A 283 -10.27 0.38 3.89
N PRO A 284 -10.69 1.63 3.58
CA PRO A 284 -12.09 2.03 3.69
C PRO A 284 -13.03 1.23 2.80
N VAL A 285 -12.63 0.92 1.57
CA VAL A 285 -13.49 0.25 0.58
C VAL A 285 -13.72 -1.21 0.97
N SER A 286 -12.67 -1.95 1.29
CA SER A 286 -12.77 -3.33 1.77
C SER A 286 -13.60 -3.43 3.07
N ASN A 287 -13.31 -2.56 4.05
CA ASN A 287 -14.05 -2.54 5.31
C ASN A 287 -15.55 -2.27 5.12
N MET A 288 -15.92 -1.44 4.14
CA MET A 288 -17.33 -1.21 3.77
C MET A 288 -17.93 -2.42 3.05
N LYS A 289 -17.21 -2.96 2.06
CA LYS A 289 -17.69 -4.10 1.25
C LYS A 289 -17.95 -5.34 2.10
N LEU A 290 -17.04 -5.64 3.03
CA LEU A 290 -17.14 -6.78 3.95
C LEU A 290 -17.97 -6.45 5.21
N ALA A 291 -18.51 -5.23 5.30
CA ALA A 291 -19.26 -4.73 6.45
C ALA A 291 -18.51 -4.87 7.80
N SER A 292 -17.16 -4.80 7.77
CA SER A 292 -16.31 -4.91 8.96
C SER A 292 -16.51 -3.75 9.94
N GLY A 293 -16.83 -2.55 9.41
CA GLY A 293 -17.06 -1.34 10.19
C GLY A 293 -16.21 -0.14 9.75
N ILE A 294 -16.04 0.84 10.63
CA ILE A 294 -15.36 2.10 10.36
C ILE A 294 -14.15 2.27 11.27
N CYS A 295 -12.95 2.24 10.69
CA CYS A 295 -11.71 2.56 11.42
C CYS A 295 -11.77 3.99 11.99
N PRO A 296 -11.46 4.22 13.27
CA PRO A 296 -11.54 5.54 13.92
C PRO A 296 -10.33 6.43 13.56
N VAL A 297 -10.16 6.74 12.27
CA VAL A 297 -8.99 7.46 11.73
C VAL A 297 -8.74 8.80 12.41
N VAL A 298 -9.82 9.53 12.73
CA VAL A 298 -9.72 10.86 13.39
C VAL A 298 -9.11 10.72 14.79
N ASP A 299 -9.49 9.68 15.54
CA ASP A 299 -8.95 9.43 16.88
C ASP A 299 -7.50 8.95 16.83
N LEU A 300 -7.19 8.06 15.89
CA LEU A 300 -5.82 7.60 15.65
C LEU A 300 -4.87 8.76 15.33
N LEU A 301 -5.25 9.64 14.39
CA LEU A 301 -4.47 10.83 14.06
C LEU A 301 -4.38 11.80 15.25
N GLY A 302 -5.48 11.98 16.02
CA GLY A 302 -5.53 12.80 17.22
C GLY A 302 -4.60 12.30 18.33
N ALA A 303 -4.41 10.99 18.43
CA ALA A 303 -3.47 10.36 19.36
C ALA A 303 -2.01 10.35 18.84
N GLY A 304 -1.76 10.85 17.62
CA GLY A 304 -0.42 10.89 17.03
C GLY A 304 0.00 9.56 16.34
N VAL A 305 -0.92 8.63 16.14
CA VAL A 305 -0.66 7.41 15.37
C VAL A 305 -0.47 7.78 13.90
N VAL A 306 0.56 7.22 13.27
CA VAL A 306 0.74 7.34 11.82
C VAL A 306 -0.31 6.48 11.12
N VAL A 307 -1.08 7.10 10.23
CA VAL A 307 -2.10 6.39 9.43
C VAL A 307 -1.74 6.47 7.95
N GLY A 308 -1.68 5.31 7.30
CA GLY A 308 -1.61 5.15 5.85
C GLY A 308 -2.94 4.70 5.28
N LEU A 309 -3.04 4.68 3.94
CA LEU A 309 -4.18 4.11 3.21
C LEU A 309 -3.77 2.83 2.51
N GLY A 310 -4.69 1.90 2.41
CA GLY A 310 -4.57 0.67 1.63
C GLY A 310 -5.84 0.36 0.87
N THR A 311 -5.72 -0.34 -0.24
CA THR A 311 -6.88 -0.81 -1.00
C THR A 311 -7.37 -2.17 -0.53
N ASP A 312 -6.49 -2.93 0.14
CA ASP A 312 -6.68 -4.35 0.40
C ASP A 312 -6.68 -5.18 -0.91
N GLY A 313 -7.05 -6.45 -0.87
CA GLY A 313 -7.05 -7.33 -2.03
C GLY A 313 -8.06 -6.94 -3.12
N PRO A 314 -7.71 -7.13 -4.41
CA PRO A 314 -8.67 -6.90 -5.50
C PRO A 314 -9.92 -7.80 -5.45
N CYS A 315 -9.96 -8.82 -4.62
CA CYS A 315 -11.15 -9.63 -4.39
C CYS A 315 -12.06 -9.07 -3.27
N SER A 316 -11.51 -8.31 -2.30
CA SER A 316 -12.28 -7.68 -1.22
C SER A 316 -12.63 -6.21 -1.49
N ASN A 317 -11.96 -5.57 -2.45
CA ASN A 317 -12.19 -4.18 -2.87
C ASN A 317 -12.72 -4.09 -4.31
N ASN A 318 -12.33 -5.02 -5.19
CA ASN A 318 -12.51 -5.02 -6.65
C ASN A 318 -11.71 -3.94 -7.40
N SER A 319 -10.92 -3.10 -6.72
CA SER A 319 -10.14 -2.01 -7.31
C SER A 319 -8.80 -1.83 -6.60
N ALA A 320 -7.76 -1.41 -7.32
CA ALA A 320 -6.49 -0.94 -6.76
C ALA A 320 -6.37 0.60 -6.83
N ASP A 321 -7.50 1.32 -6.94
CA ASP A 321 -7.56 2.77 -7.15
C ASP A 321 -7.40 3.52 -5.82
N MET A 322 -6.24 4.19 -5.66
CA MET A 322 -5.95 5.01 -4.49
C MET A 322 -6.74 6.35 -4.46
N PHE A 323 -7.21 6.87 -5.61
CA PHE A 323 -8.09 8.06 -5.63
C PHE A 323 -9.47 7.73 -5.08
N GLU A 324 -10.02 6.58 -5.46
CA GLU A 324 -11.25 6.05 -4.88
C GLU A 324 -11.09 5.84 -3.37
N THR A 325 -10.02 5.18 -2.96
CA THR A 325 -9.68 4.95 -1.55
C THR A 325 -9.58 6.26 -0.76
N MET A 326 -8.92 7.29 -1.29
CA MET A 326 -8.85 8.61 -0.66
C MET A 326 -10.24 9.23 -0.49
N LYS A 327 -11.10 9.15 -1.51
CA LYS A 327 -12.45 9.69 -1.45
C LYS A 327 -13.29 9.02 -0.37
N PHE A 328 -13.29 7.70 -0.33
CA PHE A 328 -14.04 6.95 0.69
C PHE A 328 -13.47 7.17 2.08
N ALA A 329 -12.16 7.22 2.25
CA ALA A 329 -11.55 7.56 3.54
C ALA A 329 -12.05 8.91 4.08
N ALA A 330 -12.10 9.96 3.23
CA ALA A 330 -12.60 11.27 3.64
C ALA A 330 -14.09 11.27 3.98
N LEU A 331 -14.93 10.70 3.10
CA LEU A 331 -16.39 10.76 3.24
C LEU A 331 -16.88 9.90 4.41
N LEU A 332 -16.30 8.73 4.59
CA LEU A 332 -16.70 7.80 5.65
C LEU A 332 -16.49 8.40 7.04
N GLN A 333 -15.36 9.08 7.28
CA GLN A 333 -15.11 9.76 8.56
C GLN A 333 -16.10 10.89 8.83
N LYS A 334 -16.50 11.66 7.79
CA LYS A 334 -17.48 12.75 7.94
C LYS A 334 -18.85 12.20 8.34
N VAL A 335 -19.29 11.12 7.72
CA VAL A 335 -20.56 10.46 8.07
C VAL A 335 -20.48 9.84 9.46
N ALA A 336 -19.41 9.12 9.80
CA ALA A 336 -19.24 8.49 11.09
C ALA A 336 -19.25 9.49 12.26
N ARG A 337 -18.72 10.70 12.03
CA ARG A 337 -18.65 11.78 13.03
C ARG A 337 -19.82 12.76 12.97
N MET A 338 -20.68 12.67 11.94
CA MET A 338 -21.70 13.70 11.64
C MET A 338 -21.09 15.12 11.62
N ASP A 339 -19.83 15.21 11.12
CA ASP A 339 -19.05 16.44 11.07
C ASP A 339 -18.39 16.58 9.68
N PRO A 340 -18.79 17.58 8.87
CA PRO A 340 -18.21 17.79 7.54
C PRO A 340 -16.75 18.24 7.58
N THR A 341 -16.21 18.63 8.75
CA THR A 341 -14.82 19.03 8.91
C THR A 341 -13.91 17.88 9.32
N ALA A 342 -14.47 16.73 9.69
CA ALA A 342 -13.70 15.53 10.01
C ALA A 342 -12.87 15.08 8.80
N LEU A 343 -11.61 14.77 9.03
CA LEU A 343 -10.63 14.30 8.06
C LEU A 343 -10.59 15.13 6.75
N PRO A 344 -9.99 16.34 6.77
CA PRO A 344 -9.95 17.23 5.61
C PRO A 344 -9.07 16.66 4.48
N ALA A 345 -9.33 17.07 3.22
CA ALA A 345 -8.66 16.54 2.02
C ALA A 345 -7.13 16.53 2.11
N GLY A 346 -6.52 17.61 2.60
CA GLY A 346 -5.06 17.67 2.75
C GLY A 346 -4.48 16.61 3.71
N ALA A 347 -5.24 16.20 4.73
CA ALA A 347 -4.84 15.09 5.61
C ALA A 347 -4.91 13.75 4.88
N VAL A 348 -5.94 13.55 4.05
CA VAL A 348 -6.10 12.31 3.26
C VAL A 348 -5.00 12.16 2.22
N VAL A 349 -4.63 13.23 1.50
CA VAL A 349 -3.50 13.20 0.55
C VAL A 349 -2.20 12.86 1.28
N LYS A 350 -1.99 13.40 2.49
CA LYS A 350 -0.82 13.03 3.31
C LYS A 350 -0.85 11.55 3.74
N MET A 351 -2.00 11.00 4.08
CA MET A 351 -2.12 9.56 4.39
C MET A 351 -1.76 8.68 3.20
N ALA A 352 -2.19 9.07 1.99
CA ALA A 352 -1.91 8.35 0.75
C ALA A 352 -0.46 8.52 0.24
N THR A 353 0.36 9.37 0.83
CA THR A 353 1.74 9.65 0.42
C THR A 353 2.70 9.49 1.60
N LEU A 354 3.02 10.56 2.31
CA LEU A 354 3.93 10.59 3.47
C LEU A 354 3.48 9.65 4.61
N GLY A 355 2.18 9.53 4.86
CA GLY A 355 1.61 8.64 5.87
C GLY A 355 1.91 7.17 5.56
N GLY A 356 1.61 6.74 4.32
CA GLY A 356 1.96 5.41 3.84
C GLY A 356 3.46 5.15 3.88
N ALA A 357 4.28 6.07 3.39
CA ALA A 357 5.75 5.96 3.43
C ALA A 357 6.28 5.76 4.86
N LYS A 358 5.81 6.57 5.81
CA LYS A 358 6.16 6.44 7.23
C LYS A 358 5.68 5.13 7.83
N ALA A 359 4.48 4.67 7.44
CA ALA A 359 3.95 3.39 7.90
C ALA A 359 4.85 2.23 7.48
N LEU A 360 5.37 2.27 6.25
CA LEU A 360 6.29 1.26 5.72
C LEU A 360 7.75 1.46 6.15
N CYS A 361 8.03 2.37 7.08
CA CYS A 361 9.40 2.72 7.48
C CYS A 361 10.30 3.10 6.28
N TRP A 362 9.72 3.71 5.26
CA TRP A 362 10.42 4.14 4.04
C TRP A 362 10.62 5.66 4.04
N ASN A 363 11.76 6.11 4.54
CA ASN A 363 11.97 7.51 4.91
C ASN A 363 12.35 8.44 3.73
N ASP A 364 12.64 7.91 2.55
CA ASP A 364 13.11 8.66 1.39
C ASP A 364 12.11 8.75 0.23
N ILE A 365 10.84 8.37 0.46
CA ILE A 365 9.70 8.55 -0.45
C ILE A 365 8.54 9.31 0.23
N GLY A 366 7.47 9.58 -0.51
CA GLY A 366 6.23 10.19 0.01
C GLY A 366 6.28 11.71 0.16
N VAL A 367 7.40 12.35 -0.20
CA VAL A 367 7.57 13.82 -0.24
C VAL A 367 8.43 14.23 -1.43
N ILE A 368 8.21 15.44 -1.95
CA ILE A 368 9.07 16.06 -2.95
C ILE A 368 10.02 17.04 -2.25
N GLU A 369 11.21 16.56 -1.94
CA GLU A 369 12.29 17.35 -1.29
C GLU A 369 13.65 16.90 -1.85
N PRO A 370 14.65 17.81 -1.94
CA PRO A 370 16.00 17.43 -2.34
C PRO A 370 16.57 16.27 -1.51
N GLY A 371 17.21 15.31 -2.17
CA GLY A 371 17.78 14.11 -1.57
C GLY A 371 16.82 12.92 -1.49
N LYS A 372 15.52 13.11 -1.65
CA LYS A 372 14.51 12.03 -1.67
C LYS A 372 14.51 11.29 -3.01
N LYS A 373 13.98 10.09 -3.02
CA LYS A 373 13.74 9.31 -4.24
C LYS A 373 12.71 10.02 -5.12
N ALA A 374 12.91 9.95 -6.43
CA ALA A 374 12.00 10.56 -7.39
C ALA A 374 10.86 9.60 -7.75
N ASP A 375 10.04 9.27 -6.76
CA ASP A 375 8.75 8.60 -6.91
C ASP A 375 7.69 9.71 -7.01
N ILE A 376 7.29 10.05 -8.23
CA ILE A 376 6.53 11.27 -8.55
C ILE A 376 5.40 10.93 -9.52
N ILE A 377 4.24 11.54 -9.32
CA ILE A 377 3.13 11.48 -10.28
C ILE A 377 2.76 12.87 -10.79
N VAL A 378 2.31 12.90 -12.04
CA VAL A 378 1.76 14.09 -12.71
C VAL A 378 0.32 13.82 -13.02
N VAL A 379 -0.60 14.53 -12.37
CA VAL A 379 -2.06 14.42 -12.56
C VAL A 379 -2.54 15.54 -13.47
N ASP A 380 -3.21 15.19 -14.56
CA ASP A 380 -3.70 16.17 -15.54
C ASP A 380 -5.02 16.81 -15.10
N PHE A 381 -4.98 18.10 -14.78
CA PHE A 381 -6.14 18.86 -14.35
C PHE A 381 -6.90 19.54 -15.51
N ARG A 382 -6.54 19.27 -16.77
CA ARG A 382 -7.25 19.77 -17.97
C ARG A 382 -8.47 18.93 -18.30
N LYS A 383 -9.29 18.65 -17.28
CA LYS A 383 -10.50 17.82 -17.39
C LYS A 383 -11.72 18.59 -16.90
N PRO A 384 -12.92 18.36 -17.50
CA PRO A 384 -14.13 19.07 -17.08
C PRO A 384 -14.48 18.92 -15.61
N HIS A 385 -14.28 17.71 -15.05
CA HIS A 385 -14.58 17.42 -13.64
C HIS A 385 -13.54 17.98 -12.64
N LEU A 386 -12.39 18.48 -13.14
CA LEU A 386 -11.36 19.15 -12.37
C LEU A 386 -11.33 20.67 -12.62
N SER A 387 -12.36 21.24 -13.21
CA SER A 387 -12.46 22.65 -13.56
C SER A 387 -13.79 23.23 -13.08
N PRO A 388 -13.81 24.45 -12.50
CA PRO A 388 -12.66 25.32 -12.20
C PRO A 388 -11.86 24.84 -10.97
N LEU A 389 -10.56 25.16 -10.92
CA LEU A 389 -9.69 24.78 -9.81
C LEU A 389 -9.70 25.84 -8.69
N TYR A 390 -10.10 25.43 -7.48
CA TYR A 390 -10.00 26.24 -6.27
C TYR A 390 -8.99 25.67 -5.25
N SER A 391 -8.89 24.36 -5.15
CA SER A 391 -7.97 23.65 -4.25
C SER A 391 -7.54 22.35 -4.87
N GLU A 392 -6.24 22.15 -5.04
CA GLU A 392 -5.65 20.94 -5.59
C GLU A 392 -5.99 19.72 -4.73
N GLU A 393 -5.83 19.81 -3.41
CA GLU A 393 -6.09 18.69 -2.50
C GLU A 393 -7.58 18.30 -2.51
N SER A 394 -8.48 19.28 -2.55
CA SER A 394 -9.92 19.00 -2.65
C SER A 394 -10.26 18.26 -3.94
N HIS A 395 -9.68 18.69 -5.06
CA HIS A 395 -9.90 18.02 -6.35
C HIS A 395 -9.30 16.62 -6.38
N LEU A 396 -8.08 16.44 -5.86
CA LEU A 396 -7.45 15.12 -5.77
C LEU A 396 -8.28 14.12 -4.99
N VAL A 397 -8.90 14.54 -3.88
CA VAL A 397 -9.66 13.63 -3.01
C VAL A 397 -11.10 13.42 -3.48
N TYR A 398 -11.78 14.48 -3.93
CA TYR A 398 -13.22 14.38 -4.18
C TYR A 398 -13.64 14.27 -5.65
N ALA A 399 -12.77 14.65 -6.59
CA ALA A 399 -13.12 14.77 -7.99
C ALA A 399 -12.22 13.98 -8.94
N ALA A 400 -10.91 13.92 -8.68
CA ALA A 400 -9.95 13.22 -9.52
C ALA A 400 -10.17 11.71 -9.54
N LYS A 401 -9.70 11.08 -10.59
CA LYS A 401 -9.76 9.63 -10.84
C LYS A 401 -8.36 9.12 -11.17
N SER A 402 -8.13 7.83 -11.01
CA SER A 402 -6.91 7.16 -11.45
C SER A 402 -6.56 7.46 -12.92
N SER A 403 -7.57 7.52 -13.80
CA SER A 403 -7.41 7.85 -15.22
C SER A 403 -6.98 9.30 -15.53
N ASP A 404 -6.88 10.16 -14.52
CA ASP A 404 -6.34 11.52 -14.67
C ASP A 404 -4.80 11.55 -14.46
N VAL A 405 -4.21 10.45 -14.00
CA VAL A 405 -2.75 10.30 -13.88
C VAL A 405 -2.16 10.19 -15.28
N ARG A 406 -1.28 11.12 -15.61
CA ARG A 406 -0.65 11.19 -16.93
C ARG A 406 0.71 10.54 -16.96
N THR A 407 1.53 10.82 -15.95
CA THR A 407 2.92 10.35 -15.90
C THR A 407 3.25 9.87 -14.51
N VAL A 408 3.97 8.76 -14.43
CA VAL A 408 4.46 8.17 -13.16
C VAL A 408 5.94 7.90 -13.27
N LEU A 409 6.69 8.37 -12.29
CA LEU A 409 8.10 8.06 -12.11
C LEU A 409 8.28 7.22 -10.85
N VAL A 410 9.09 6.17 -10.97
CA VAL A 410 9.56 5.36 -9.84
C VAL A 410 11.09 5.37 -9.87
N ASP A 411 11.70 5.78 -8.77
CA ASP A 411 13.15 5.90 -8.67
C ASP A 411 13.76 6.71 -9.84
N GLY A 412 13.04 7.77 -10.25
CA GLY A 412 13.40 8.67 -11.34
C GLY A 412 13.18 8.11 -12.75
N ARG A 413 12.75 6.86 -12.92
CA ARG A 413 12.45 6.25 -14.23
C ARG A 413 10.98 6.47 -14.57
N ILE A 414 10.68 6.93 -15.77
CA ILE A 414 9.30 7.04 -16.25
C ILE A 414 8.77 5.62 -16.50
N VAL A 415 7.78 5.21 -15.72
CA VAL A 415 7.11 3.90 -15.83
C VAL A 415 5.73 3.99 -16.48
N VAL A 416 5.08 5.18 -16.38
CA VAL A 416 3.85 5.51 -17.11
C VAL A 416 4.05 6.88 -17.78
N GLU A 417 3.69 7.00 -19.04
CA GLU A 417 3.72 8.26 -19.80
C GLU A 417 2.48 8.37 -20.65
N ASP A 418 1.81 9.53 -20.55
CA ASP A 418 0.54 9.83 -21.22
C ASP A 418 -0.56 8.76 -20.97
N GLY A 419 -0.57 8.17 -19.78
CA GLY A 419 -1.52 7.14 -19.38
C GLY A 419 -1.19 5.73 -19.88
N GLU A 420 -0.03 5.53 -20.49
CA GLU A 420 0.42 4.23 -21.02
C GLU A 420 1.57 3.66 -20.16
N LEU A 421 1.49 2.39 -19.83
CA LEU A 421 2.58 1.65 -19.18
C LEU A 421 3.77 1.52 -20.14
N LYS A 422 4.98 1.90 -19.70
CA LYS A 422 6.20 1.89 -20.53
C LYS A 422 7.16 0.74 -20.22
N THR A 423 6.96 0.06 -19.13
CA THR A 423 7.87 -0.99 -18.66
C THR A 423 7.52 -2.39 -19.16
N MET A 424 6.23 -2.62 -19.44
CA MET A 424 5.71 -3.89 -19.93
C MET A 424 4.53 -3.65 -20.88
N ASP A 425 4.22 -4.64 -21.70
CA ASP A 425 3.06 -4.66 -22.58
C ASP A 425 1.79 -4.99 -21.78
N LEU A 426 0.90 -4.00 -21.64
CA LEU A 426 -0.34 -4.13 -20.85
C LEU A 426 -1.31 -5.14 -21.47
N GLU A 427 -1.45 -5.17 -22.80
CA GLU A 427 -2.34 -6.13 -23.49
C GLU A 427 -1.89 -7.56 -23.20
N LYS A 428 -0.57 -7.81 -23.28
CA LYS A 428 0.01 -9.10 -22.96
C LYS A 428 -0.21 -9.50 -21.50
N ILE A 429 -0.12 -8.55 -20.54
CA ILE A 429 -0.43 -8.84 -19.13
C ILE A 429 -1.88 -9.29 -18.99
N MET A 430 -2.84 -8.59 -19.63
CA MET A 430 -4.25 -8.96 -19.60
C MET A 430 -4.52 -10.32 -20.26
N GLU A 431 -3.89 -10.63 -21.39
CA GLU A 431 -3.99 -11.96 -22.01
C GLU A 431 -3.44 -13.08 -21.12
N MET A 432 -2.31 -12.84 -20.44
CA MET A 432 -1.75 -13.78 -19.45
C MET A 432 -2.71 -14.00 -18.29
N ALA A 433 -3.37 -12.94 -17.82
CA ALA A 433 -4.33 -13.02 -16.72
C ALA A 433 -5.57 -13.82 -17.10
N GLU A 434 -6.15 -13.62 -18.28
CA GLU A 434 -7.29 -14.39 -18.77
C GLU A 434 -6.92 -15.88 -18.89
N LYS A 435 -5.76 -16.20 -19.45
CA LYS A 435 -5.29 -17.58 -19.54
C LYS A 435 -5.06 -18.20 -18.17
N ALA A 436 -4.43 -17.48 -17.24
CA ALA A 436 -4.20 -17.99 -15.88
C ALA A 436 -5.52 -18.24 -15.15
N ARG A 437 -6.55 -17.39 -15.37
CA ARG A 437 -7.90 -17.60 -14.84
C ARG A 437 -8.53 -18.89 -15.40
N GLU A 438 -8.45 -19.14 -16.71
CA GLU A 438 -8.99 -20.35 -17.35
C GLU A 438 -8.29 -21.60 -16.80
N ASP A 439 -6.96 -21.58 -16.69
CA ASP A 439 -6.16 -22.67 -16.13
C ASP A 439 -6.51 -22.92 -14.65
N LEU A 440 -6.75 -21.85 -13.87
CA LEU A 440 -7.12 -21.92 -12.44
C LEU A 440 -8.50 -22.56 -12.25
N LEU A 441 -9.52 -22.13 -13.02
CA LEU A 441 -10.88 -22.71 -12.98
C LEU A 441 -10.86 -24.18 -13.40
N SER A 442 -10.09 -24.55 -14.41
CA SER A 442 -9.92 -25.95 -14.81
C SER A 442 -9.34 -26.81 -13.67
N ARG A 443 -8.40 -26.26 -12.85
CA ARG A 443 -7.87 -26.97 -11.67
C ARG A 443 -8.89 -27.06 -10.52
N LEU A 444 -9.87 -26.17 -10.48
CA LEU A 444 -10.97 -26.22 -9.52
C LEU A 444 -12.03 -27.26 -9.93
N GLY A 445 -12.09 -27.62 -11.22
CA GLY A 445 -13.05 -28.57 -11.77
C GLY A 445 -14.32 -27.90 -12.34
N GLU A 446 -14.21 -26.63 -12.66
CA GLU A 446 -15.25 -25.80 -13.29
C GLU A 446 -15.01 -25.59 -14.79
#